data_2f1b49e685f0c18f2bc82184f602958b
#
_entry.id   2f1b49e685f0c18f2bc82184f602958b
#
_cell.length_a   1.000
_cell.length_b   1.000
_cell.length_c   1.000
_cell.angle_alpha   90.00
_cell.angle_beta   90.00
_cell.angle_gamma   90.00
#
_symmetry.space_group_name_H-M   'P 1'
#
loop_
_entity.id
_entity.type
_entity.pdbx_description
1 polymer ?
#
loop_
_entity_poly.entity_id
_entity_poly.type
_entity_poly.pdbx_seq_one_letter_code
_entity_poly.pdbx_strand_id
1 'polypeptide(L)'
;MEKYTTLYDVLIIGAGPSGSNAAISYKNLNPNLKVGLIDKSIFPRDKSCGDAIGPGVISALKRFNNQHILDNEPQVVSTTLYGPENIGIQNYIPEVKNKEDSIVYVIPRIDLDNRIL
;
A
#
# COMPACT_ATOMS: atom_id res chain seq x y z
N MET A 1 -10.13 34.64 -19.16
CA MET A 1 -9.60 33.49 -18.38
C MET A 1 -9.11 32.45 -19.39
N GLU A 2 -7.82 32.31 -19.56
CA GLU A 2 -7.25 31.29 -20.45
C GLU A 2 -7.56 29.90 -19.87
N LYS A 3 -8.20 29.08 -20.69
CA LYS A 3 -8.55 27.72 -20.34
C LYS A 3 -7.35 26.83 -20.69
N TYR A 4 -6.52 26.50 -19.72
CA TYR A 4 -5.46 25.51 -19.91
C TYR A 4 -6.11 24.12 -19.98
N THR A 5 -5.92 23.43 -21.09
CA THR A 5 -6.36 22.04 -21.27
C THR A 5 -5.12 21.14 -21.31
N THR A 6 -4.98 20.28 -20.33
CA THR A 6 -3.95 19.24 -20.33
C THR A 6 -4.59 17.92 -20.79
N LEU A 7 -4.02 17.31 -21.80
CA LEU A 7 -4.46 16.03 -22.32
C LEU A 7 -3.61 14.91 -21.69
N TYR A 8 -4.27 13.90 -21.20
CA TYR A 8 -3.68 12.66 -20.67
C TYR A 8 -4.15 11.47 -21.50
N ASP A 9 -3.31 10.45 -21.67
CA ASP A 9 -3.69 9.17 -22.24
C ASP A 9 -4.50 8.35 -21.22
N VAL A 10 -4.12 8.49 -19.93
CA VAL A 10 -4.79 7.85 -18.79
C VAL A 10 -4.93 8.86 -17.67
N LEU A 11 -6.11 8.99 -17.11
CA LEU A 11 -6.37 9.78 -15.91
C LEU A 11 -6.89 8.88 -14.79
N ILE A 12 -6.17 8.81 -13.69
CA ILE A 12 -6.49 8.01 -12.51
C ILE A 12 -6.99 8.95 -11.41
N ILE A 13 -8.16 8.64 -10.86
CA ILE A 13 -8.77 9.42 -9.78
C ILE A 13 -8.64 8.63 -8.48
N GLY A 14 -7.89 9.19 -7.53
CA GLY A 14 -7.53 8.61 -6.26
C GLY A 14 -6.08 8.10 -6.23
N ALA A 15 -5.24 8.77 -5.46
CA ALA A 15 -3.81 8.46 -5.30
C ALA A 15 -3.51 7.60 -4.05
N GLY A 16 -4.47 6.81 -3.60
CA GLY A 16 -4.21 5.75 -2.62
C GLY A 16 -3.44 4.58 -3.26
N PRO A 17 -3.13 3.51 -2.50
CA PRO A 17 -2.27 2.41 -2.98
C PRO A 17 -2.70 1.81 -4.32
N SER A 18 -4.01 1.69 -4.56
CA SER A 18 -4.52 1.13 -5.82
C SER A 18 -4.26 2.06 -7.01
N GLY A 19 -4.53 3.36 -6.85
CA GLY A 19 -4.33 4.33 -7.93
C GLY A 19 -2.85 4.56 -8.24
N SER A 20 -2.02 4.65 -7.21
CA SER A 20 -0.56 4.80 -7.36
C SER A 20 0.05 3.58 -8.06
N ASN A 21 -0.33 2.36 -7.64
CA ASN A 21 0.13 1.15 -8.32
C ASN A 21 -0.41 1.02 -9.76
N ALA A 22 -1.63 1.50 -10.04
CA ALA A 22 -2.14 1.56 -11.40
C ALA A 22 -1.30 2.53 -12.25
N ALA A 23 -0.97 3.70 -11.73
CA ALA A 23 -0.13 4.67 -12.43
C ALA A 23 1.26 4.09 -12.75
N ILE A 24 1.90 3.45 -11.76
CA ILE A 24 3.18 2.75 -11.93
C ILE A 24 3.06 1.66 -13.01
N SER A 25 1.97 0.88 -13.00
CA SER A 25 1.74 -0.18 -13.98
C SER A 25 1.65 0.37 -15.41
N TYR A 26 0.89 1.44 -15.62
CA TYR A 26 0.80 2.08 -16.94
C TYR A 26 2.14 2.61 -17.42
N LYS A 27 2.92 3.24 -16.54
CA LYS A 27 4.25 3.74 -16.87
C LYS A 27 5.25 2.63 -17.15
N ASN A 28 5.15 1.49 -16.46
CA ASN A 28 5.98 0.32 -16.72
C ASN A 28 5.65 -0.35 -18.05
N LEU A 29 4.36 -0.39 -18.44
CA LEU A 29 3.92 -0.94 -19.72
C LEU A 29 4.34 -0.04 -20.90
N ASN A 30 4.21 1.26 -20.74
CA ASN A 30 4.63 2.22 -21.77
C ASN A 30 5.05 3.56 -21.12
N PRO A 31 6.37 3.80 -21.02
CA PRO A 31 6.91 5.03 -20.42
C PRO A 31 6.48 6.32 -21.11
N ASN A 32 6.05 6.26 -22.37
CA ASN A 32 5.63 7.43 -23.15
C ASN A 32 4.21 7.90 -22.83
N LEU A 33 3.39 7.05 -22.15
CA LEU A 33 2.03 7.45 -21.77
C LEU A 33 2.06 8.67 -20.84
N LYS A 34 1.19 9.61 -21.12
CA LYS A 34 0.89 10.72 -20.22
C LYS A 34 -0.14 10.26 -19.21
N VAL A 35 0.33 9.81 -18.06
CA VAL A 35 -0.53 9.35 -16.96
C VAL A 35 -0.73 10.50 -15.98
N GLY A 36 -1.98 10.89 -15.78
CA GLY A 36 -2.39 11.80 -14.72
C GLY A 36 -2.89 11.02 -13.52
N LEU A 37 -2.39 11.36 -12.34
CA LEU A 37 -2.86 10.83 -11.06
C LEU A 37 -3.34 12.00 -10.22
N ILE A 38 -4.62 12.00 -9.84
CA ILE A 38 -5.23 13.08 -9.07
C ILE A 38 -5.91 12.53 -7.82
N ASP A 39 -5.85 13.29 -6.74
CA ASP A 39 -6.55 12.99 -5.49
C ASP A 39 -7.20 14.27 -4.95
N LYS A 40 -8.26 14.13 -4.17
CA LYS A 40 -8.89 15.23 -3.46
C LYS A 40 -8.07 15.73 -2.27
N SER A 41 -7.15 14.92 -1.78
CA SER A 41 -6.33 15.19 -0.61
C SER A 41 -4.91 15.58 -1.01
N ILE A 42 -4.27 16.34 -0.14
CA ILE A 42 -2.83 16.63 -0.22
C ILE A 42 -2.11 15.57 0.60
N PHE A 43 -1.07 14.95 0.03
CA PHE A 43 -0.25 13.96 0.71
C PHE A 43 0.93 14.62 1.46
N PRO A 44 1.38 14.02 2.58
CA PRO A 44 0.85 12.80 3.20
C PRO A 44 -0.53 13.04 3.85
N ARG A 45 -1.42 12.04 3.72
CA ARG A 45 -2.74 12.09 4.32
C ARG A 45 -3.06 10.78 5.03
N ASP A 46 -3.80 10.85 6.13
CA ASP A 46 -4.28 9.67 6.82
C ASP A 46 -5.52 9.06 6.13
N LYS A 47 -5.71 7.77 6.36
CA LYS A 47 -6.88 7.01 5.91
C LYS A 47 -7.16 5.90 6.90
N SER A 48 -8.37 5.83 7.42
CA SER A 48 -8.83 4.76 8.33
C SER A 48 -8.51 3.38 7.74
N CYS A 49 -7.72 2.59 8.47
CA CYS A 49 -7.25 1.26 8.10
C CYS A 49 -6.78 0.53 9.36
N GLY A 50 -6.65 -0.78 9.30
CA GLY A 50 -5.97 -1.57 10.33
C GLY A 50 -4.46 -1.63 10.14
N ASP A 51 -3.91 -0.92 9.15
CA ASP A 51 -2.49 -0.75 8.87
C ASP A 51 -1.68 -2.05 8.67
N ALA A 52 -2.37 -3.18 8.65
CA ALA A 52 -1.74 -4.48 8.48
C ALA A 52 -1.47 -4.77 6.99
N ILE A 53 -0.24 -5.14 6.69
CA ILE A 53 0.25 -5.47 5.37
C ILE A 53 0.60 -6.95 5.34
N GLY A 54 -0.30 -7.73 4.76
CA GLY A 54 -0.12 -9.17 4.63
C GLY A 54 0.55 -9.59 3.31
N PRO A 55 0.75 -10.91 3.12
CA PRO A 55 1.49 -11.48 1.98
C PRO A 55 1.01 -11.01 0.61
N GLY A 56 -0.29 -10.83 0.43
CA GLY A 56 -0.86 -10.35 -0.84
C GLY A 56 -0.40 -8.94 -1.20
N VAL A 57 -0.32 -8.03 -0.22
CA VAL A 57 0.18 -6.67 -0.44
C VAL A 57 1.69 -6.69 -0.66
N ILE A 58 2.43 -7.51 0.10
CA ILE A 58 3.87 -7.68 -0.06
C ILE A 58 4.20 -8.15 -1.48
N SER A 59 3.46 -9.15 -1.96
CA SER A 59 3.59 -9.65 -3.34
C SER A 59 3.29 -8.57 -4.38
N ALA A 60 2.28 -7.73 -4.14
CA ALA A 60 1.98 -6.60 -5.01
C ALA A 60 3.10 -5.55 -5.02
N LEU A 61 3.63 -5.19 -3.84
CA LEU A 61 4.76 -4.26 -3.74
C LEU A 61 6.00 -4.77 -4.49
N LYS A 62 6.31 -6.07 -4.36
CA LYS A 62 7.39 -6.72 -5.12
C LYS A 62 7.15 -6.62 -6.63
N ARG A 63 5.94 -6.91 -7.08
CA ARG A 63 5.55 -6.84 -8.50
C ARG A 63 5.75 -5.45 -9.11
N PHE A 64 5.55 -4.41 -8.32
CA PHE A 64 5.70 -3.01 -8.74
C PHE A 64 7.07 -2.41 -8.37
N ASN A 65 8.00 -3.24 -7.93
CA ASN A 65 9.35 -2.83 -7.54
C ASN A 65 9.39 -1.84 -6.35
N ASN A 66 8.39 -1.94 -5.48
CA ASN A 66 8.19 -1.07 -4.32
C ASN A 66 8.47 -1.78 -2.98
N GLN A 67 9.15 -2.94 -2.98
CA GLN A 67 9.43 -3.70 -1.75
C GLN A 67 10.29 -2.94 -0.74
N HIS A 68 11.09 -1.97 -1.20
CA HIS A 68 11.90 -1.10 -0.35
C HIS A 68 11.09 -0.30 0.69
N ILE A 69 9.77 -0.16 0.46
CA ILE A 69 8.85 0.48 1.41
C ILE A 69 8.78 -0.29 2.73
N LEU A 70 9.07 -1.60 2.71
CA LEU A 70 9.05 -2.49 3.86
C LEU A 70 10.40 -2.55 4.60
N ASP A 71 11.44 -1.90 4.07
CA ASP A 71 12.76 -1.92 4.67
C ASP A 71 12.72 -1.25 6.04
N ASN A 72 13.24 -1.97 7.05
CA ASN A 72 13.27 -1.55 8.45
C ASN A 72 11.90 -1.46 9.16
N GLU A 73 10.81 -1.90 8.51
CA GLU A 73 9.52 -1.95 9.18
C GLU A 73 9.41 -3.16 10.11
N PRO A 74 8.75 -3.01 11.27
CA PRO A 74 8.60 -4.11 12.22
C PRO A 74 7.69 -5.21 11.67
N GLN A 75 8.13 -6.46 11.84
CA GLN A 75 7.31 -7.61 11.48
C GLN A 75 6.43 -8.02 12.65
N VAL A 76 5.19 -8.37 12.37
CA VAL A 76 4.25 -8.92 13.34
C VAL A 76 4.57 -10.39 13.57
N VAL A 77 4.83 -10.77 14.80
CA VAL A 77 5.11 -12.17 15.18
C VAL A 77 3.91 -12.86 15.81
N SER A 78 2.98 -12.10 16.37
CA SER A 78 1.74 -12.64 16.94
C SER A 78 0.64 -11.59 16.94
N THR A 79 -0.60 -12.03 17.02
CA THR A 79 -1.78 -11.19 17.23
C THR A 79 -2.57 -11.71 18.42
N THR A 80 -3.14 -10.82 19.22
CA THR A 80 -4.04 -11.18 20.31
C THR A 80 -5.40 -10.55 20.07
N LEU A 81 -6.43 -11.37 20.04
CA LEU A 81 -7.82 -10.93 19.96
C LEU A 81 -8.41 -10.95 21.37
N TYR A 82 -8.93 -9.81 21.82
CA TYR A 82 -9.62 -9.70 23.09
C TYR A 82 -11.13 -9.71 22.85
N GLY A 83 -11.81 -10.62 23.55
CA GLY A 83 -13.26 -10.67 23.63
C GLY A 83 -13.82 -9.79 24.76
N PRO A 84 -15.15 -9.81 24.96
CA PRO A 84 -15.76 -9.28 26.17
C PRO A 84 -15.07 -9.91 27.39
N GLU A 85 -15.02 -9.22 28.52
CA GLU A 85 -14.36 -9.67 29.76
C GLU A 85 -12.82 -9.79 29.68
N ASN A 86 -12.20 -9.20 28.66
CA ASN A 86 -10.74 -9.19 28.52
C ASN A 86 -10.09 -10.58 28.35
N ILE A 87 -10.86 -11.59 27.95
CA ILE A 87 -10.31 -12.89 27.60
C ILE A 87 -9.63 -12.79 26.26
N GLY A 88 -8.30 -12.95 26.24
CA GLY A 88 -7.48 -12.85 25.03
C GLY A 88 -7.15 -14.21 24.44
N ILE A 89 -7.27 -14.35 23.13
CA ILE A 89 -6.74 -15.48 22.36
C ILE A 89 -5.55 -14.98 21.56
N GLN A 90 -4.38 -15.50 21.86
CA GLN A 90 -3.15 -15.16 21.13
C GLN A 90 -2.93 -16.16 20.01
N ASN A 91 -2.78 -15.62 18.79
CA ASN A 91 -2.39 -16.38 17.62
C ASN A 91 -0.97 -15.98 17.22
N TYR A 92 -0.09 -16.95 17.14
CA TYR A 92 1.24 -16.75 16.57
C TYR A 92 1.16 -16.90 15.05
N ILE A 93 1.87 -16.04 14.34
CA ILE A 93 2.04 -16.19 12.89
C ILE A 93 2.96 -17.40 12.71
N PRO A 94 2.49 -18.50 12.11
CA PRO A 94 3.28 -19.70 12.00
C PRO A 94 4.52 -19.45 11.13
N GLU A 95 5.64 -20.04 11.53
CA GLU A 95 6.79 -20.17 10.63
C GLU A 95 6.41 -21.11 9.50
N VAL A 96 5.99 -20.57 8.37
CA VAL A 96 5.68 -21.36 7.17
C VAL A 96 6.98 -21.72 6.46
N LYS A 97 6.99 -22.84 5.73
CA LYS A 97 8.15 -23.33 4.97
C LYS A 97 8.75 -22.28 4.04
N ASN A 98 7.95 -21.35 3.55
CA ASN A 98 8.40 -20.13 2.87
C ASN A 98 8.18 -18.94 3.81
N LYS A 99 9.22 -18.45 4.46
CA LYS A 99 9.17 -17.31 5.38
C LYS A 99 8.42 -16.10 4.79
N GLU A 100 8.49 -15.91 3.49
CA GLU A 100 7.86 -14.79 2.79
C GLU A 100 6.32 -14.84 2.80
N ASP A 101 5.73 -16.03 2.88
CA ASP A 101 4.26 -16.21 2.81
C ASP A 101 3.55 -15.96 4.15
N SER A 102 4.29 -15.80 5.23
CA SER A 102 3.76 -15.57 6.58
C SER A 102 4.10 -14.21 7.18
N ILE A 103 4.88 -13.41 6.47
CA ILE A 103 5.29 -12.10 6.98
C ILE A 103 4.10 -11.13 6.94
N VAL A 104 3.88 -10.44 8.05
CA VAL A 104 2.95 -9.32 8.17
C VAL A 104 3.69 -8.13 8.75
N TYR A 105 3.46 -6.95 8.18
CA TYR A 105 3.98 -5.69 8.71
C TYR A 105 2.82 -4.82 9.19
N VAL A 106 3.14 -3.83 10.01
CA VAL A 106 2.19 -2.76 10.36
C VAL A 106 2.81 -1.44 9.96
N ILE A 107 2.20 -0.78 8.99
CA ILE A 107 2.64 0.53 8.49
C ILE A 107 1.42 1.45 8.45
N PRO A 108 1.45 2.58 9.17
CA PRO A 108 0.36 3.56 9.10
C PRO A 108 0.09 3.99 7.66
N ARG A 109 -1.19 4.14 7.32
CA ARG A 109 -1.60 4.52 5.96
C ARG A 109 -1.04 5.87 5.52
N ILE A 110 -0.80 6.77 6.46
CA ILE A 110 -0.16 8.05 6.17
C ILE A 110 1.24 7.86 5.59
N ASP A 111 1.99 6.89 6.10
CA ASP A 111 3.34 6.58 5.63
C ASP A 111 3.32 5.71 4.37
N LEU A 112 2.52 4.63 4.40
CA LEU A 112 2.42 3.70 3.27
C LEU A 112 2.00 4.40 1.98
N ASP A 113 0.90 5.15 2.05
CA ASP A 113 0.35 5.81 0.87
C ASP A 113 1.32 6.85 0.30
N ASN A 114 2.01 7.59 1.18
CA ASN A 114 2.99 8.60 0.77
C ASN A 114 4.28 8.00 0.19
N ARG A 115 4.66 6.80 0.63
CA ARG A 115 5.85 6.11 0.09
C ARG A 115 5.60 5.45 -1.26
N ILE A 116 4.35 5.10 -1.58
CA ILE A 116 3.99 4.50 -2.88
C ILE A 116 3.77 5.59 -3.94
N LEU A 117 3.37 6.79 -3.54
CA LEU A 117 3.09 7.93 -4.41
C LEU A 117 4.36 8.49 -5.06
#